data_0a3f0996da9366f5057635ff4d73b99b
#
_entry.id   0a3f0996da9366f5057635ff4d73b99b
#
_cell.length_a   1.000
_cell.length_b   1.000
_cell.length_c   1.000
_cell.angle_alpha   90.00
_cell.angle_beta   90.00
_cell.angle_gamma   90.00
#
_symmetry.space_group_name_H-M   'P 1'
#
loop_
_entity.id
_entity.type
_entity.pdbx_description
1 polymer ?
#
loop_
_entity_poly.entity_id
_entity_poly.type
_entity_poly.pdbx_seq_one_letter_code
_entity_poly.pdbx_strand_id
1 'polypeptide(L)' 'MTAEEIQVLTTARESLAKRRFEGARVIAESTRPSVDTAEELSKILRAIEGLDRALNEAGHPYMSKALVDEAGT' A
#
# COMPACT_ATOMS: atom_id res chain seq x y z
N MET A 1 0.17 -4.29 -20.31
CA MET A 1 1.19 -3.86 -19.34
C MET A 1 2.34 -4.86 -19.35
N THR A 2 3.57 -4.38 -19.38
CA THR A 2 4.76 -5.25 -19.42
C THR A 2 5.08 -5.78 -18.02
N ALA A 3 5.89 -6.84 -17.97
CA ALA A 3 6.35 -7.41 -16.69
C ALA A 3 7.11 -6.38 -15.86
N GLU A 4 7.90 -5.53 -16.53
CA GLU A 4 8.63 -4.45 -15.85
C GLU A 4 7.69 -3.43 -15.23
N GLU A 5 6.65 -3.03 -15.95
CA GLU A 5 5.67 -2.09 -15.41
C GLU A 5 4.93 -2.68 -14.21
N ILE A 6 4.57 -3.94 -14.28
CA ILE A 6 3.93 -4.65 -13.16
C ILE A 6 4.86 -4.66 -11.94
N GLN A 7 6.14 -4.92 -12.16
CA GLN A 7 7.12 -4.95 -11.08
C GLN A 7 7.27 -3.56 -10.43
N VAL A 8 7.29 -2.52 -11.23
CA VAL A 8 7.38 -1.14 -10.74
C VAL A 8 6.16 -0.79 -9.87
N LEU A 9 4.96 -1.13 -10.35
CA LEU A 9 3.73 -0.86 -9.60
C LEU A 9 3.68 -1.65 -8.30
N THR A 10 4.11 -2.91 -8.33
CA THR A 10 4.15 -3.77 -7.14
C THR A 10 5.11 -3.21 -6.10
N THR A 11 6.30 -2.79 -6.52
CA THR A 11 7.31 -2.22 -5.64
C THR A 11 6.83 -0.90 -5.03
N ALA A 12 6.20 -0.06 -5.85
CA ALA A 12 5.64 1.20 -5.37
C ALA A 12 4.55 0.95 -4.32
N ARG A 13 3.68 -0.03 -4.57
CA ARG A 13 2.62 -0.41 -3.65
C ARG A 13 3.20 -0.89 -2.31
N GLU A 14 4.25 -1.69 -2.33
CA GLU A 14 4.91 -2.18 -1.12
C GLU A 14 5.53 -1.05 -0.32
N SER A 15 6.17 -0.09 -0.99
CA SER A 15 6.76 1.07 -0.34
C SER A 15 5.70 1.94 0.34
N LEU A 16 4.58 2.16 -0.34
CA LEU A 16 3.47 2.93 0.24
C LEU A 16 2.81 2.20 1.41
N ALA A 17 2.74 0.87 1.35
CA ALA A 17 2.19 0.09 2.46
C ALA A 17 3.01 0.25 3.74
N LYS A 18 4.33 0.33 3.62
CA LYS A 18 5.20 0.60 4.76
C LYS A 18 4.93 1.97 5.35
N ARG A 19 4.79 2.99 4.50
CA ARG A 19 4.47 4.34 4.96
C ARG A 19 3.08 4.42 5.58
N ARG A 20 2.14 3.67 5.05
CA ARG A 20 0.79 3.58 5.63
C ARG A 20 0.86 3.06 7.06
N PHE A 21 1.61 2.01 7.28
CA PHE A 21 1.75 1.42 8.61
C PHE A 21 2.41 2.40 9.57
N GLU A 22 3.50 3.07 9.15
CA GLU A 22 4.19 4.06 9.97
C GLU A 22 3.28 5.23 10.33
N GLY A 23 2.51 5.75 9.37
CA GLY A 23 1.57 6.83 9.61
C GLY A 23 0.46 6.42 10.57
N ALA A 24 -0.08 5.24 10.38
CA ALA A 24 -1.11 4.70 11.27
C ALA A 24 -0.58 4.52 12.69
N ARG A 25 0.65 4.04 12.83
CA ARG A 25 1.28 3.86 14.14
C ARG A 25 1.48 5.21 14.86
N VAL A 26 1.94 6.22 14.14
CA VAL A 26 2.12 7.57 14.69
C VAL A 26 0.78 8.10 15.22
N ILE A 27 -0.29 7.93 14.47
CA ILE A 27 -1.62 8.36 14.88
C ILE A 27 -2.08 7.58 16.11
N ALA A 28 -1.89 6.26 16.10
CA ALA A 28 -2.32 5.39 17.20
C ALA A 28 -1.60 5.69 18.52
N GLU A 29 -0.32 6.05 18.44
CA GLU A 29 0.51 6.34 19.61
C GLU A 29 0.39 7.79 20.08
N SER A 30 -0.26 8.64 19.30
CA SER A 30 -0.36 10.06 19.60
C SER A 30 -1.60 10.35 20.45
N THR A 31 -1.44 11.20 21.49
CA THR A 31 -2.56 11.67 22.29
C THR A 31 -3.40 12.68 21.50
N ARG A 32 -2.73 13.43 20.63
CA ARG A 32 -3.37 14.41 19.73
C ARG A 32 -2.81 14.27 18.34
N PRO A 33 -3.40 13.40 17.52
CA PRO A 33 -2.92 13.21 16.15
C PRO A 33 -3.00 14.51 15.36
N SER A 34 -1.96 14.80 14.60
CA SER A 34 -1.92 15.97 13.73
C SER A 34 -2.85 15.76 12.53
N VAL A 35 -3.57 16.84 12.15
CA VAL A 35 -4.39 16.82 10.94
C VAL A 35 -3.53 16.58 9.71
N ASP A 36 -2.32 17.16 9.69
CA ASP A 36 -1.39 16.97 8.58
C ASP A 36 -0.98 15.49 8.42
N THR A 37 -0.74 14.80 9.53
CA THR A 37 -0.43 13.36 9.51
C THR A 37 -1.60 12.56 8.97
N ALA A 38 -2.82 12.89 9.39
CA ALA A 38 -4.03 12.21 8.92
C ALA A 38 -4.27 12.46 7.43
N GLU A 39 -4.03 13.68 6.95
CA GLU A 39 -4.15 14.00 5.54
C GLU A 39 -3.11 13.26 4.70
N GLU A 40 -1.88 13.18 5.18
CA GLU A 40 -0.83 12.42 4.50
C GLU A 40 -1.21 10.95 4.40
N LEU A 41 -1.73 10.37 5.47
CA LEU A 41 -2.19 8.99 5.46
C LEU A 41 -3.31 8.77 4.44
N SER A 42 -4.28 9.70 4.36
CA SER A 42 -5.35 9.64 3.36
C SER A 42 -4.80 9.61 1.94
N LYS A 43 -3.80 10.44 1.64
CA LYS A 43 -3.18 10.48 0.32
C LYS A 43 -2.47 9.15 0.01
N ILE A 44 -1.80 8.58 0.99
CA ILE A 44 -1.15 7.28 0.84
C ILE A 44 -2.18 6.19 0.54
N LEU A 45 -3.30 6.17 1.26
CA LEU A 45 -4.36 5.19 1.05
C LEU A 45 -4.97 5.31 -0.35
N ARG A 46 -5.19 6.52 -0.85
CA ARG A 46 -5.69 6.74 -2.21
C ARG A 46 -4.69 6.27 -3.26
N ALA A 47 -3.41 6.51 -3.03
CA ALA A 47 -2.37 6.06 -3.95
C ALA A 47 -2.31 4.53 -4.02
N ILE A 48 -2.43 3.86 -2.88
CA ILE A 48 -2.48 2.39 -2.83
C ILE A 48 -3.69 1.87 -3.59
N GLU A 49 -4.87 2.46 -3.39
CA GLU A 49 -6.08 2.08 -4.12
C GLU A 49 -5.90 2.21 -5.62
N GLY A 50 -5.28 3.29 -6.08
CA GLY A 50 -4.99 3.50 -7.49
C GLY A 50 -4.05 2.46 -8.07
N LEU A 51 -3.00 2.11 -7.33
CA LEU A 51 -2.06 1.07 -7.74
C LEU A 51 -2.72 -0.31 -7.77
N ASP A 52 -3.52 -0.63 -6.75
CA ASP A 52 -4.23 -1.91 -6.70
C ASP A 52 -5.22 -2.03 -7.86
N ARG A 53 -5.91 -0.94 -8.21
CA ARG A 53 -6.81 -0.92 -9.36
C ARG A 53 -6.06 -1.17 -10.66
N ALA A 54 -4.93 -0.50 -10.85
CA ALA A 54 -4.13 -0.66 -12.06
C ALA A 54 -3.61 -2.11 -12.19
N LEU A 55 -3.17 -2.69 -11.08
CA LEU A 55 -2.71 -4.08 -11.08
C LEU A 55 -3.85 -5.06 -11.36
N ASN A 56 -5.03 -4.82 -10.79
CA ASN A 56 -6.21 -5.65 -11.05
C ASN A 56 -6.61 -5.60 -12.52
N GLU A 57 -6.62 -4.41 -13.12
CA GLU A 57 -6.96 -4.24 -14.53
C GLU A 57 -5.97 -4.92 -15.44
N ALA A 58 -4.71 -5.01 -15.02
CA ALA A 58 -3.68 -5.72 -15.77
C ALA A 58 -3.71 -7.24 -15.57
N GLY A 59 -4.60 -7.75 -14.72
CA GLY A 59 -4.69 -9.18 -14.43
C GLY A 59 -3.63 -9.66 -13.44
N HIS A 60 -3.00 -8.76 -12.71
CA HIS A 60 -1.95 -9.09 -11.73
C HIS A 60 -2.25 -8.43 -10.37
N PRO A 61 -3.34 -8.83 -9.69
CA PRO A 61 -3.68 -8.22 -8.40
C PRO A 61 -2.53 -8.39 -7.41
N TYR A 62 -2.31 -7.35 -6.62
CA TYR A 62 -1.26 -7.40 -5.60
C TYR A 62 -1.61 -8.43 -4.54
N MET A 63 -0.63 -9.25 -4.18
CA MET A 63 -0.76 -10.20 -3.07
C MET A 63 0.39 -9.96 -2.11
N SER A 64 0.07 -9.73 -0.84
CA SER A 64 1.11 -9.56 0.17
C SER A 64 1.87 -10.87 0.35
N LYS A 65 3.14 -10.76 0.71
CA LYS A 65 3.97 -11.93 0.95
C LYS A 65 3.38 -12.82 2.06
N ALA A 66 2.79 -12.20 3.08
CA ALA A 66 2.15 -12.93 4.17
C ALA A 66 0.98 -13.78 3.68
N LEU A 67 0.15 -13.24 2.77
CA LEU A 67 -0.98 -13.99 2.20
C LEU A 67 -0.50 -15.12 1.31
N VAL A 68 0.55 -14.88 0.53
CA VAL A 68 1.13 -15.90 -0.33
C VAL A 68 1.71 -17.04 0.52
N ASP A 69 2.42 -16.72 1.59
CA ASP A 69 2.98 -17.71 2.50
C ASP A 69 1.89 -18.56 3.15
N GLU A 70 0.79 -17.95 3.59
CA GLU A 70 -0.35 -18.67 4.14
C GLU A 70 -1.00 -19.58 3.11
N ALA A 71 -1.18 -19.09 1.88
CA ALA A 71 -1.77 -19.86 0.81
C ALA A 71 -0.87 -21.02 0.36
N GLY A 72 0.44 -20.88 0.56
CA GLY A 72 1.43 -21.88 0.17
C GLY A 72 1.57 -23.02 1.17
N THR A 73 0.95 -22.90 2.33
CA THR A 73 0.98 -23.97 3.33
C THR A 73 -0.31 -24.77 3.31
#